data_9a5181e0555b4e19148059393af3e42e
#
_entry.id   9a5181e0555b4e19148059393af3e42e
#
_cell.length_a   1.000
_cell.length_b   1.000
_cell.length_c   1.000
_cell.angle_alpha   90.00
_cell.angle_beta   90.00
_cell.angle_gamma   90.00
#
_symmetry.space_group_name_H-M   'P 1'
#
loop_
_entity.id
_entity.type
_entity.pdbx_description
1 polymer ?
#
loop_
_entity_poly.entity_id
_entity_poly.type
_entity_poly.pdbx_seq_one_letter_code
_entity_poly.pdbx_strand_id
1 'polypeptide(L)'
;NVVDGLLENDRYGNFVPSMAEDWSVSKDGLTYTYTIRKDAKWYTSEGEEYAAVKAQDFVTGLKYAADKKSDALYLVQESIKGLDAYVKGEIKDFSQVGIKALDDQTIQYTLNKPESFWNSKTTMGVMAPVNEEFLNSKGDDFAKGTDPSSILYNGPFLLKSIVAKSSVEFAKNPNYWDKDNVHIDKVKLSFWDGQDTNKPTEAFKDGSFTMARLFPTSASYTETEKAFKDNIVYTQQDSTTYLVG
;
A
#
# COMPACT_ATOMS: atom_id res chain seq x y z
N ASN A 1 0.07 1.49 -7.23
CA ASN A 1 -0.72 0.84 -6.18
C ASN A 1 -1.85 0.03 -6.79
N VAL A 2 -2.06 -1.18 -6.33
CA VAL A 2 -3.10 -2.10 -6.82
C VAL A 2 -4.21 -2.29 -5.78
N VAL A 3 -3.89 -2.05 -4.50
CA VAL A 3 -4.84 -2.01 -3.39
C VAL A 3 -4.58 -0.72 -2.61
N ASP A 4 -5.61 0.09 -2.46
CA ASP A 4 -5.58 1.33 -1.71
C ASP A 4 -6.06 1.11 -0.28
N GLY A 5 -5.46 1.85 0.66
CA GLY A 5 -5.83 1.89 2.07
C GLY A 5 -6.84 2.99 2.38
N LEU A 6 -7.01 3.29 3.68
CA LEU A 6 -7.94 4.33 4.12
C LEU A 6 -7.52 5.72 3.60
N LEU A 7 -6.26 6.06 3.75
CA LEU A 7 -5.68 7.34 3.38
C LEU A 7 -4.45 7.11 2.52
N GLU A 8 -4.05 8.15 1.80
CA GLU A 8 -2.78 8.19 1.09
C GLU A 8 -2.07 9.53 1.32
N ASN A 9 -0.84 9.64 0.84
CA ASN A 9 -0.05 10.85 0.94
C ASN A 9 0.00 11.56 -0.40
N ASP A 10 -0.24 12.87 -0.39
CA ASP A 10 0.08 13.70 -1.55
C ASP A 10 1.61 13.87 -1.72
N ARG A 11 2.02 14.56 -2.78
CA ARG A 11 3.45 14.83 -3.06
C ARG A 11 4.17 15.66 -1.99
N TYR A 12 3.45 16.25 -1.05
CA TYR A 12 3.99 17.05 0.05
C TYR A 12 3.97 16.29 1.39
N GLY A 13 3.45 15.05 1.41
CA GLY A 13 3.32 14.23 2.60
C GLY A 13 2.05 14.51 3.42
N ASN A 14 1.11 15.32 2.93
CA ASN A 14 -0.17 15.51 3.60
C ASN A 14 -1.04 14.28 3.40
N PHE A 15 -1.83 13.94 4.42
CA PHE A 15 -2.84 12.88 4.32
C PHE A 15 -4.03 13.38 3.51
N VAL A 16 -4.40 12.61 2.50
CA VAL A 16 -5.55 12.88 1.63
C VAL A 16 -6.49 11.68 1.62
N PRO A 17 -7.79 11.90 1.35
CA PRO A 17 -8.76 10.82 1.19
C PRO A 17 -8.34 9.81 0.12
N SER A 18 -8.53 8.51 0.44
CA SER A 18 -8.43 7.41 -0.50
C SER A 18 -9.69 6.54 -0.39
N MET A 19 -9.65 5.32 0.17
CA MET A 19 -10.89 4.56 0.43
C MET A 19 -11.76 5.23 1.51
N ALA A 20 -11.18 5.96 2.45
CA ALA A 20 -11.94 6.82 3.34
C ALA A 20 -12.11 8.22 2.73
N GLU A 21 -13.35 8.69 2.65
CA GLU A 21 -13.67 10.05 2.20
C GLU A 21 -13.60 11.08 3.32
N ASP A 22 -13.73 10.64 4.59
CA ASP A 22 -13.66 11.48 5.78
C ASP A 22 -13.20 10.69 7.00
N TRP A 23 -12.67 11.39 8.00
CA TRP A 23 -12.29 10.79 9.28
C TRP A 23 -12.36 11.76 10.44
N SER A 24 -12.51 11.21 11.63
CA SER A 24 -12.52 11.97 12.88
C SER A 24 -11.72 11.26 13.97
N VAL A 25 -11.30 12.04 14.99
CA VAL A 25 -10.64 11.53 16.18
C VAL A 25 -11.36 12.00 17.43
N SER A 26 -11.51 11.13 18.41
CA SER A 26 -12.08 11.47 19.71
C SER A 26 -11.23 12.48 20.48
N LYS A 27 -11.82 13.19 21.43
CA LYS A 27 -11.13 14.24 22.22
C LYS A 27 -9.93 13.72 23.01
N ASP A 28 -9.95 12.45 23.40
CA ASP A 28 -8.85 11.78 24.12
C ASP A 28 -7.76 11.23 23.17
N GLY A 29 -7.96 11.34 21.86
CA GLY A 29 -7.02 10.86 20.85
C GLY A 29 -6.93 9.33 20.73
N LEU A 30 -7.85 8.58 21.34
CA LEU A 30 -7.80 7.12 21.38
C LEU A 30 -8.65 6.45 20.30
N THR A 31 -9.67 7.13 19.80
CA THR A 31 -10.61 6.52 18.84
C THR A 31 -10.59 7.29 17.52
N TYR A 32 -10.28 6.59 16.46
CA TYR A 32 -10.30 7.10 15.08
C TYR A 32 -11.44 6.44 14.32
N THR A 33 -12.27 7.23 13.68
CA THR A 33 -13.40 6.74 12.89
C THR A 33 -13.26 7.25 11.47
N TYR A 34 -13.38 6.35 10.47
CA TYR A 34 -13.25 6.64 9.06
C TYR A 34 -14.54 6.27 8.34
N THR A 35 -14.95 7.11 7.39
CA THR A 35 -16.10 6.86 6.51
C THR A 35 -15.61 6.37 5.16
N ILE A 36 -15.93 5.12 4.82
CA ILE A 36 -15.57 4.51 3.53
C ILE A 36 -16.47 5.06 2.44
N ARG A 37 -15.91 5.46 1.31
CA ARG A 37 -16.63 5.98 0.16
C ARG A 37 -17.57 4.94 -0.45
N LYS A 38 -18.72 5.36 -0.92
CA LYS A 38 -19.77 4.47 -1.47
C LYS A 38 -19.43 3.92 -2.85
N ASP A 39 -18.59 4.61 -3.60
CA ASP A 39 -18.18 4.26 -4.96
C ASP A 39 -16.92 3.38 -5.01
N ALA A 40 -16.33 3.06 -3.85
CA ALA A 40 -15.22 2.12 -3.78
C ALA A 40 -15.66 0.70 -4.12
N LYS A 41 -14.94 0.07 -5.07
CA LYS A 41 -15.24 -1.27 -5.55
C LYS A 41 -13.99 -2.15 -5.59
N TRP A 42 -14.21 -3.44 -5.43
CA TRP A 42 -13.25 -4.48 -5.74
C TRP A 42 -13.38 -4.90 -7.20
N TYR A 43 -12.25 -5.13 -7.84
CA TYR A 43 -12.14 -5.56 -9.23
C TYR A 43 -11.30 -6.82 -9.34
N THR A 44 -11.59 -7.65 -10.34
CA THR A 44 -10.72 -8.76 -10.76
C THR A 44 -9.48 -8.24 -11.49
N SER A 45 -8.51 -9.11 -11.79
CA SER A 45 -7.34 -8.79 -12.62
C SER A 45 -7.72 -8.33 -14.04
N GLU A 46 -8.92 -8.68 -14.51
CA GLU A 46 -9.45 -8.24 -15.82
C GLU A 46 -10.19 -6.91 -15.74
N GLY A 47 -10.36 -6.36 -14.52
CA GLY A 47 -11.04 -5.08 -14.29
C GLY A 47 -12.56 -5.19 -14.16
N GLU A 48 -13.07 -6.41 -14.03
CA GLU A 48 -14.50 -6.64 -13.79
C GLU A 48 -14.85 -6.32 -12.33
N GLU A 49 -15.97 -5.66 -12.10
CA GLU A 49 -16.46 -5.38 -10.75
C GLU A 49 -16.80 -6.69 -10.03
N TYR A 50 -16.24 -6.88 -8.82
CA TYR A 50 -16.49 -8.05 -7.99
C TYR A 50 -17.47 -7.74 -6.85
N ALA A 51 -17.22 -6.70 -6.07
CA ALA A 51 -18.03 -6.30 -4.92
C ALA A 51 -17.77 -4.83 -4.54
N ALA A 52 -18.61 -4.26 -3.67
CA ALA A 52 -18.29 -3.01 -2.99
C ALA A 52 -17.18 -3.22 -1.95
N VAL A 53 -16.31 -2.24 -1.77
CA VAL A 53 -15.39 -2.20 -0.63
C VAL A 53 -16.18 -1.80 0.61
N LYS A 54 -16.01 -2.53 1.71
CA LYS A 54 -16.71 -2.32 2.97
C LYS A 54 -15.75 -2.11 4.13
N ALA A 55 -16.24 -1.50 5.19
CA ALA A 55 -15.50 -1.36 6.44
C ALA A 55 -15.02 -2.72 7.01
N GLN A 56 -15.82 -3.79 6.83
CA GLN A 56 -15.45 -5.14 7.23
C GLN A 56 -14.19 -5.65 6.52
N ASP A 57 -13.91 -5.21 5.30
CA ASP A 57 -12.73 -5.64 4.55
C ASP A 57 -11.42 -5.20 5.25
N PHE A 58 -11.42 -4.05 5.94
CA PHE A 58 -10.29 -3.60 6.74
C PHE A 58 -10.10 -4.42 8.01
N VAL A 59 -11.19 -4.86 8.63
CA VAL A 59 -11.15 -5.79 9.78
C VAL A 59 -10.55 -7.12 9.33
N THR A 60 -11.02 -7.64 8.20
CA THR A 60 -10.53 -8.88 7.58
C THR A 60 -9.05 -8.78 7.23
N GLY A 61 -8.61 -7.66 6.63
CA GLY A 61 -7.21 -7.44 6.26
C GLY A 61 -6.26 -7.47 7.46
N LEU A 62 -6.60 -6.73 8.52
CA LEU A 62 -5.79 -6.73 9.74
C LEU A 62 -5.79 -8.11 10.45
N LYS A 63 -6.94 -8.77 10.49
CA LYS A 63 -7.04 -10.12 11.04
C LYS A 63 -6.17 -11.10 10.25
N TYR A 64 -6.23 -11.08 8.92
CA TYR A 64 -5.40 -11.90 8.06
C TYR A 64 -3.90 -11.66 8.30
N ALA A 65 -3.47 -10.39 8.38
CA ALA A 65 -2.09 -10.04 8.69
C ALA A 65 -1.65 -10.58 10.06
N ALA A 66 -2.53 -10.51 11.09
CA ALA A 66 -2.25 -11.03 12.43
C ALA A 66 -2.18 -12.56 12.45
N ASP A 67 -3.14 -13.26 11.82
CA ASP A 67 -3.17 -14.72 11.74
C ASP A 67 -1.97 -15.31 10.99
N LYS A 68 -1.52 -14.63 9.93
CA LYS A 68 -0.33 -15.01 9.15
C LYS A 68 0.97 -14.50 9.75
N LYS A 69 0.93 -13.77 10.87
CA LYS A 69 2.10 -13.19 11.55
C LYS A 69 2.99 -12.38 10.61
N SER A 70 2.35 -11.45 9.87
CA SER A 70 3.06 -10.59 8.94
C SER A 70 4.21 -9.86 9.61
N ASP A 71 5.39 -9.83 8.97
CA ASP A 71 6.57 -9.10 9.45
C ASP A 71 6.31 -7.60 9.63
N ALA A 72 5.30 -7.04 8.92
CA ALA A 72 4.93 -5.62 9.04
C ALA A 72 4.02 -5.29 10.23
N LEU A 73 3.57 -6.29 11.00
CA LEU A 73 2.67 -6.05 12.15
C LEU A 73 3.30 -5.16 13.23
N TYR A 74 4.63 -5.15 13.39
CA TYR A 74 5.30 -4.29 14.35
C TYR A 74 4.93 -2.81 14.22
N LEU A 75 4.51 -2.37 13.03
CA LEU A 75 4.10 -1.00 12.77
C LEU A 75 2.84 -0.60 13.56
N VAL A 76 1.94 -1.55 13.84
CA VAL A 76 0.61 -1.30 14.42
C VAL A 76 0.29 -2.15 15.64
N GLN A 77 1.05 -3.22 15.89
CA GLN A 77 0.76 -4.23 16.91
C GLN A 77 0.60 -3.64 18.31
N GLU A 78 1.49 -2.74 18.71
CA GLU A 78 1.42 -2.08 20.02
C GLU A 78 0.46 -0.89 20.06
N SER A 79 0.05 -0.38 18.90
CA SER A 79 -0.84 0.78 18.80
C SER A 79 -2.30 0.42 18.98
N ILE A 80 -2.76 -0.62 18.29
CA ILE A 80 -4.17 -1.04 18.29
C ILE A 80 -4.46 -1.84 19.57
N LYS A 81 -5.48 -1.42 20.31
CA LYS A 81 -5.89 -2.08 21.55
C LYS A 81 -6.12 -3.59 21.33
N GLY A 82 -5.47 -4.40 22.15
CA GLY A 82 -5.63 -5.84 22.16
C GLY A 82 -4.95 -6.59 21.01
N LEU A 83 -4.38 -5.91 20.00
CA LEU A 83 -3.75 -6.58 18.85
C LEU A 83 -2.50 -7.36 19.27
N ASP A 84 -1.65 -6.80 20.13
CA ASP A 84 -0.48 -7.49 20.67
C ASP A 84 -0.85 -8.76 21.43
N ALA A 85 -1.85 -8.69 22.30
CA ALA A 85 -2.37 -9.84 23.03
C ALA A 85 -2.95 -10.92 22.11
N TYR A 86 -3.62 -10.52 21.01
CA TYR A 86 -4.11 -11.44 20.00
C TYR A 86 -2.96 -12.16 19.27
N VAL A 87 -1.97 -11.44 18.82
CA VAL A 87 -0.80 -12.01 18.12
C VAL A 87 0.00 -12.96 19.01
N LYS A 88 0.08 -12.68 20.31
CA LYS A 88 0.70 -13.55 21.34
C LYS A 88 -0.17 -14.76 21.71
N GLY A 89 -1.44 -14.79 21.30
CA GLY A 89 -2.39 -15.86 21.63
C GLY A 89 -3.01 -15.77 23.03
N GLU A 90 -2.86 -14.65 23.70
CA GLU A 90 -3.50 -14.33 25.00
C GLU A 90 -5.00 -14.04 24.82
N ILE A 91 -5.36 -13.40 23.71
CA ILE A 91 -6.74 -13.22 23.23
C ILE A 91 -6.92 -14.12 22.01
N LYS A 92 -8.01 -14.89 21.97
CA LYS A 92 -8.33 -15.78 20.84
C LYS A 92 -9.41 -15.25 19.93
N ASP A 93 -10.25 -14.36 20.45
CA ASP A 93 -11.34 -13.75 19.71
C ASP A 93 -10.92 -12.39 19.19
N PHE A 94 -10.79 -12.28 17.86
CA PHE A 94 -10.38 -11.03 17.19
C PHE A 94 -11.37 -9.89 17.41
N SER A 95 -12.63 -10.16 17.77
CA SER A 95 -13.62 -9.13 18.09
C SER A 95 -13.24 -8.27 19.31
N GLN A 96 -12.28 -8.71 20.12
CA GLN A 96 -11.73 -7.99 21.27
C GLN A 96 -10.60 -7.01 20.87
N VAL A 97 -10.12 -7.10 19.62
CA VAL A 97 -9.13 -6.17 19.08
C VAL A 97 -9.81 -4.84 18.74
N GLY A 98 -9.10 -3.75 18.95
CA GLY A 98 -9.58 -2.38 18.78
C GLY A 98 -9.77 -1.96 17.31
N ILE A 99 -10.39 -2.80 16.50
CA ILE A 99 -10.84 -2.49 15.15
C ILE A 99 -12.26 -3.02 14.96
N LYS A 100 -13.18 -2.19 14.45
CA LYS A 100 -14.59 -2.59 14.26
C LYS A 100 -15.18 -1.91 13.03
N ALA A 101 -15.87 -2.66 12.20
CA ALA A 101 -16.86 -2.15 11.27
C ALA A 101 -18.15 -1.86 12.06
N LEU A 102 -18.56 -0.60 12.13
CA LEU A 102 -19.80 -0.20 12.80
C LEU A 102 -21.01 -0.41 11.89
N ASP A 103 -20.79 -0.25 10.60
CA ASP A 103 -21.68 -0.56 9.48
C ASP A 103 -20.83 -0.80 8.21
N ASP A 104 -21.45 -0.93 7.04
CA ASP A 104 -20.75 -1.20 5.77
C ASP A 104 -19.73 -0.11 5.40
N GLN A 105 -19.91 1.13 5.89
CA GLN A 105 -19.10 2.29 5.50
C GLN A 105 -18.30 2.90 6.65
N THR A 106 -18.54 2.50 7.88
CA THR A 106 -17.92 3.13 9.05
C THR A 106 -16.98 2.14 9.73
N ILE A 107 -15.68 2.45 9.70
CA ILE A 107 -14.66 1.71 10.43
C ILE A 107 -14.08 2.53 11.57
N GLN A 108 -13.89 1.87 12.71
CA GLN A 108 -13.37 2.50 13.91
C GLN A 108 -12.16 1.74 14.45
N TYR A 109 -11.12 2.50 14.80
CA TYR A 109 -9.93 2.00 15.51
C TYR A 109 -9.89 2.58 16.92
N THR A 110 -9.54 1.72 17.88
CA THR A 110 -9.27 2.12 19.26
C THR A 110 -7.81 1.83 19.59
N LEU A 111 -7.08 2.84 20.02
CA LEU A 111 -5.66 2.76 20.33
C LEU A 111 -5.41 2.52 21.83
N ASN A 112 -4.23 1.98 22.16
CA ASN A 112 -3.76 1.83 23.54
C ASN A 112 -3.35 3.16 24.16
N LYS A 113 -2.88 4.11 23.35
CA LYS A 113 -2.46 5.47 23.75
C LYS A 113 -2.71 6.45 22.61
N PRO A 114 -2.83 7.77 22.88
CA PRO A 114 -2.95 8.76 21.83
C PRO A 114 -1.70 8.78 20.94
N GLU A 115 -1.89 8.71 19.62
CA GLU A 115 -0.83 8.79 18.63
C GLU A 115 -1.19 9.81 17.55
N SER A 116 -0.62 11.02 17.63
CA SER A 116 -0.89 12.10 16.65
C SER A 116 -0.50 11.74 15.22
N PHE A 117 0.40 10.75 15.06
CA PHE A 117 0.87 10.22 13.79
C PHE A 117 0.09 8.96 13.32
N TRP A 118 -1.01 8.59 13.98
CA TRP A 118 -1.77 7.38 13.66
C TRP A 118 -2.16 7.30 12.17
N ASN A 119 -2.57 8.41 11.56
CA ASN A 119 -2.94 8.43 10.14
C ASN A 119 -1.79 7.99 9.21
N SER A 120 -0.52 8.16 9.61
CA SER A 120 0.60 7.64 8.82
C SER A 120 0.64 6.10 8.77
N LYS A 121 0.12 5.45 9.82
CA LYS A 121 0.04 3.99 9.87
C LYS A 121 -1.06 3.43 8.95
N THR A 122 -2.15 4.18 8.77
CA THR A 122 -3.25 3.76 7.89
C THR A 122 -2.91 3.78 6.40
N THR A 123 -1.78 4.41 6.02
CA THR A 123 -1.26 4.38 4.65
C THR A 123 -0.36 3.17 4.37
N MET A 124 -0.05 2.36 5.40
CA MET A 124 0.84 1.21 5.29
C MET A 124 0.10 -0.03 4.79
N GLY A 125 0.79 -0.84 3.97
CA GLY A 125 0.20 -2.03 3.36
C GLY A 125 -0.36 -3.07 4.34
N VAL A 126 0.15 -3.13 5.59
CA VAL A 126 -0.39 -4.00 6.64
C VAL A 126 -1.81 -3.63 7.07
N MET A 127 -2.24 -2.40 6.76
CA MET A 127 -3.58 -1.87 7.03
C MET A 127 -4.51 -1.95 5.80
N ALA A 128 -4.05 -2.57 4.70
CA ALA A 128 -4.85 -2.70 3.49
C ALA A 128 -6.08 -3.58 3.71
N PRO A 129 -7.21 -3.27 3.06
CA PRO A 129 -8.41 -4.08 3.13
C PRO A 129 -8.24 -5.41 2.38
N VAL A 130 -9.00 -6.42 2.78
CA VAL A 130 -9.11 -7.73 2.13
C VAL A 130 -10.57 -8.16 2.10
N ASN A 131 -11.08 -8.49 0.93
CA ASN A 131 -12.43 -9.03 0.80
C ASN A 131 -12.49 -10.45 1.36
N GLU A 132 -13.36 -10.68 2.36
CA GLU A 132 -13.43 -11.95 3.10
C GLU A 132 -13.91 -13.11 2.21
N GLU A 133 -14.92 -12.89 1.39
CA GLU A 133 -15.45 -13.92 0.48
C GLU A 133 -14.36 -14.38 -0.49
N PHE A 134 -13.65 -13.43 -1.09
CA PHE A 134 -12.57 -13.75 -2.01
C PHE A 134 -11.40 -14.45 -1.29
N LEU A 135 -10.99 -13.96 -0.12
CA LEU A 135 -9.96 -14.62 0.71
C LEU A 135 -10.32 -16.09 0.97
N ASN A 136 -11.55 -16.35 1.40
CA ASN A 136 -12.03 -17.70 1.68
C ASN A 136 -12.10 -18.56 0.42
N SER A 137 -12.47 -17.98 -0.74
CA SER A 137 -12.52 -18.70 -2.01
C SER A 137 -11.14 -19.13 -2.51
N LYS A 138 -10.10 -18.33 -2.23
CA LYS A 138 -8.71 -18.63 -2.62
C LYS A 138 -7.97 -19.49 -1.58
N GLY A 139 -8.36 -19.41 -0.33
CA GLY A 139 -7.72 -20.14 0.75
C GLY A 139 -6.22 -19.91 0.81
N ASP A 140 -5.46 -21.00 0.73
CA ASP A 140 -3.99 -20.92 0.78
C ASP A 140 -3.34 -20.31 -0.47
N ASP A 141 -4.05 -20.17 -1.58
CA ASP A 141 -3.55 -19.55 -2.81
C ASP A 141 -3.73 -18.02 -2.84
N PHE A 142 -4.42 -17.45 -1.83
CA PHE A 142 -4.57 -16.00 -1.73
C PHE A 142 -3.23 -15.29 -1.68
N ALA A 143 -3.03 -14.32 -2.57
CA ALA A 143 -1.84 -13.48 -2.68
C ALA A 143 -0.52 -14.25 -2.87
N LYS A 144 -0.57 -15.48 -3.40
CA LYS A 144 0.62 -16.30 -3.64
C LYS A 144 0.98 -16.37 -5.12
N GLY A 145 2.28 -16.54 -5.34
CA GLY A 145 2.83 -16.79 -6.68
C GLY A 145 2.84 -15.55 -7.58
N THR A 146 2.68 -15.81 -8.87
CA THR A 146 2.75 -14.79 -9.93
C THR A 146 1.43 -14.63 -10.68
N ASP A 147 0.36 -15.27 -10.19
CA ASP A 147 -0.96 -15.20 -10.80
C ASP A 147 -1.69 -13.91 -10.38
N PRO A 148 -1.98 -12.98 -11.31
CA PRO A 148 -2.74 -11.78 -11.01
C PRO A 148 -4.13 -12.03 -10.45
N SER A 149 -4.73 -13.19 -10.73
CA SER A 149 -6.06 -13.56 -10.20
C SER A 149 -6.05 -14.02 -8.75
N SER A 150 -4.88 -14.05 -8.09
CA SER A 150 -4.77 -14.46 -6.68
C SER A 150 -5.20 -13.40 -5.68
N ILE A 151 -5.44 -12.15 -6.12
CA ILE A 151 -5.92 -11.02 -5.32
C ILE A 151 -7.05 -10.28 -6.04
N LEU A 152 -7.78 -9.46 -5.31
CA LEU A 152 -8.65 -8.40 -5.86
C LEU A 152 -7.95 -7.05 -5.83
N TYR A 153 -8.46 -6.12 -6.60
CA TYR A 153 -7.91 -4.79 -6.84
C TYR A 153 -8.96 -3.73 -6.49
N ASN A 154 -8.56 -2.68 -5.80
CA ASN A 154 -9.40 -1.49 -5.59
C ASN A 154 -8.64 -0.19 -5.88
N GLY A 155 -7.39 -0.30 -6.32
CA GLY A 155 -6.51 0.82 -6.62
C GLY A 155 -6.48 1.21 -8.10
N PRO A 156 -5.66 2.20 -8.46
CA PRO A 156 -5.57 2.78 -9.80
C PRO A 156 -4.99 1.82 -10.86
N PHE A 157 -4.33 0.74 -10.45
CA PHE A 157 -3.71 -0.20 -11.38
C PHE A 157 -4.10 -1.65 -11.09
N LEU A 158 -4.17 -2.44 -12.18
CA LEU A 158 -4.34 -3.89 -12.17
C LEU A 158 -3.00 -4.53 -12.51
N LEU A 159 -2.60 -5.53 -11.73
CA LEU A 159 -1.45 -6.36 -12.06
C LEU A 159 -1.79 -7.22 -13.28
N LYS A 160 -0.95 -7.19 -14.31
CA LYS A 160 -1.16 -7.97 -15.53
C LYS A 160 -0.21 -9.16 -15.66
N SER A 161 1.03 -9.00 -15.21
CA SER A 161 1.99 -10.10 -15.22
C SER A 161 3.10 -9.91 -14.20
N ILE A 162 3.61 -11.03 -13.70
CA ILE A 162 4.88 -11.12 -12.97
C ILE A 162 5.72 -12.18 -13.67
N VAL A 163 6.84 -11.77 -14.26
CA VAL A 163 7.84 -12.67 -14.82
C VAL A 163 9.06 -12.65 -13.93
N ALA A 164 9.30 -13.75 -13.24
CA ALA A 164 10.37 -13.85 -12.23
C ALA A 164 11.73 -13.44 -12.81
N LYS A 165 12.47 -12.60 -12.10
CA LYS A 165 13.76 -12.03 -12.49
C LYS A 165 13.76 -11.27 -13.84
N SER A 166 12.60 -10.84 -14.31
CA SER A 166 12.45 -10.10 -15.58
C SER A 166 11.63 -8.83 -15.41
N SER A 167 10.31 -8.94 -15.16
CA SER A 167 9.45 -7.77 -15.09
C SER A 167 8.17 -7.99 -14.31
N VAL A 168 7.60 -6.88 -13.84
CA VAL A 168 6.21 -6.80 -13.34
C VAL A 168 5.50 -5.74 -14.17
N GLU A 169 4.31 -6.06 -14.69
CA GLU A 169 3.55 -5.16 -15.53
C GLU A 169 2.17 -4.86 -14.92
N PHE A 170 1.82 -3.59 -14.97
CA PHE A 170 0.53 -3.09 -14.50
C PHE A 170 -0.16 -2.31 -15.64
N ALA A 171 -1.48 -2.38 -15.67
CA ALA A 171 -2.32 -1.54 -16.52
C ALA A 171 -3.23 -0.66 -15.67
N LYS A 172 -3.58 0.52 -16.15
CA LYS A 172 -4.57 1.39 -15.53
C LYS A 172 -5.87 0.63 -15.30
N ASN A 173 -6.47 0.79 -14.12
CA ASN A 173 -7.82 0.33 -13.82
C ASN A 173 -8.83 1.34 -14.39
N PRO A 174 -9.57 1.02 -15.47
CA PRO A 174 -10.48 1.96 -16.10
C PRO A 174 -11.73 2.25 -15.26
N ASN A 175 -11.95 1.46 -14.21
CA ASN A 175 -13.10 1.54 -13.33
C ASN A 175 -12.74 2.08 -11.93
N TYR A 176 -11.47 2.49 -11.73
CA TYR A 176 -11.05 3.13 -10.48
C TYR A 176 -11.87 4.40 -10.21
N TRP A 177 -12.21 4.64 -8.94
CA TRP A 177 -13.07 5.76 -8.55
C TRP A 177 -12.47 7.13 -8.95
N ASP A 178 -11.14 7.27 -8.89
CA ASP A 178 -10.41 8.49 -9.24
C ASP A 178 -9.65 8.35 -10.57
N LYS A 179 -10.19 7.60 -11.51
CA LYS A 179 -9.55 7.27 -12.80
C LYS A 179 -9.15 8.49 -13.64
N ASP A 180 -9.87 9.59 -13.48
CA ASP A 180 -9.62 10.80 -14.26
C ASP A 180 -8.32 11.52 -13.85
N ASN A 181 -7.85 11.28 -12.63
CA ASN A 181 -6.56 11.75 -12.12
C ASN A 181 -5.41 10.74 -12.36
N VAL A 182 -5.67 9.58 -12.92
CA VAL A 182 -4.66 8.60 -13.30
C VAL A 182 -4.24 8.82 -14.75
N HIS A 183 -3.08 9.44 -14.98
CA HIS A 183 -2.59 9.84 -16.30
C HIS A 183 -1.62 8.84 -16.95
N ILE A 184 -1.30 7.74 -16.26
CA ILE A 184 -0.40 6.69 -16.73
C ILE A 184 -1.22 5.46 -17.09
N ASP A 185 -1.11 4.96 -18.32
CA ASP A 185 -1.85 3.78 -18.78
C ASP A 185 -1.20 2.46 -18.38
N LYS A 186 0.14 2.44 -18.34
CA LYS A 186 0.93 1.24 -18.04
C LYS A 186 2.15 1.57 -17.21
N VAL A 187 2.46 0.67 -16.28
CA VAL A 187 3.72 0.69 -15.51
C VAL A 187 4.42 -0.64 -15.74
N LYS A 188 5.69 -0.59 -16.12
CA LYS A 188 6.55 -1.77 -16.23
C LYS A 188 7.75 -1.59 -15.32
N LEU A 189 7.88 -2.47 -14.36
CA LEU A 189 9.06 -2.58 -13.51
C LEU A 189 9.97 -3.66 -14.10
N SER A 190 11.18 -3.29 -14.46
CA SER A 190 12.18 -4.23 -14.96
C SER A 190 13.13 -4.65 -13.85
N PHE A 191 13.49 -5.92 -13.84
CA PHE A 191 14.41 -6.46 -12.83
C PHE A 191 15.84 -5.92 -13.07
N TRP A 192 16.48 -5.55 -11.98
CA TRP A 192 17.88 -5.21 -11.92
C TRP A 192 18.51 -5.88 -10.70
N ASP A 193 19.65 -6.57 -10.88
CA ASP A 193 20.33 -7.35 -9.86
C ASP A 193 21.13 -6.51 -8.84
N GLY A 194 21.20 -5.18 -9.06
CA GLY A 194 21.92 -4.26 -8.16
C GLY A 194 23.43 -4.24 -8.34
N GLN A 195 24.03 -5.04 -9.23
CA GLN A 195 25.48 -5.17 -9.36
C GLN A 195 26.11 -3.97 -10.09
N ASP A 196 25.49 -3.53 -11.20
CA ASP A 196 25.99 -2.39 -11.96
C ASP A 196 25.17 -1.14 -11.65
N THR A 197 25.73 -0.22 -10.87
CA THR A 197 25.06 1.04 -10.47
C THR A 197 24.84 2.03 -11.62
N ASN A 198 25.49 1.83 -12.76
CA ASN A 198 25.30 2.67 -13.94
C ASN A 198 24.13 2.20 -14.83
N LYS A 199 23.77 0.91 -14.74
CA LYS A 199 22.76 0.31 -15.62
C LYS A 199 21.41 1.06 -15.62
N PRO A 200 20.82 1.50 -14.50
CA PRO A 200 19.59 2.29 -14.54
C PRO A 200 19.75 3.62 -15.28
N THR A 201 20.91 4.27 -15.14
CA THR A 201 21.22 5.53 -15.81
C THR A 201 21.39 5.35 -17.31
N GLU A 202 22.05 4.28 -17.73
CA GLU A 202 22.19 3.93 -19.16
C GLU A 202 20.83 3.61 -19.78
N ALA A 203 19.99 2.82 -19.10
CA ALA A 203 18.63 2.53 -19.53
C ALA A 203 17.72 3.78 -19.60
N PHE A 204 17.98 4.80 -18.78
CA PHE A 204 17.33 6.10 -18.92
C PHE A 204 17.85 6.85 -20.15
N LYS A 205 19.16 6.84 -20.40
CA LYS A 205 19.79 7.51 -21.58
C LYS A 205 19.30 6.94 -22.91
N ASP A 206 19.14 5.63 -22.99
CA ASP A 206 18.67 4.95 -24.21
C ASP A 206 17.13 4.91 -24.35
N GLY A 207 16.40 5.45 -23.36
CA GLY A 207 14.94 5.51 -23.34
C GLY A 207 14.23 4.23 -22.90
N SER A 208 14.96 3.21 -22.45
CA SER A 208 14.37 1.97 -21.91
C SER A 208 13.68 2.18 -20.58
N PHE A 209 14.19 3.16 -19.77
CA PHE A 209 13.57 3.58 -18.53
C PHE A 209 13.10 5.04 -18.64
N THR A 210 11.91 5.31 -18.12
CA THR A 210 11.37 6.68 -18.03
C THR A 210 11.82 7.39 -16.77
N MET A 211 12.36 6.66 -15.79
CA MET A 211 12.88 7.20 -14.53
C MET A 211 14.05 6.33 -14.08
N ALA A 212 15.11 6.97 -13.60
CA ALA A 212 16.23 6.30 -12.95
C ALA A 212 16.67 7.08 -11.71
N ARG A 213 17.13 6.37 -10.69
CA ARG A 213 17.76 7.00 -9.53
C ARG A 213 19.25 7.19 -9.82
N LEU A 214 19.69 8.44 -9.75
CA LEU A 214 21.11 8.80 -9.91
C LEU A 214 21.76 8.86 -8.53
N PHE A 215 22.80 8.04 -8.33
CA PHE A 215 23.55 8.00 -7.08
C PHE A 215 24.84 8.84 -7.20
N PRO A 216 25.14 9.71 -6.23
CA PRO A 216 26.38 10.51 -6.24
C PRO A 216 27.66 9.67 -6.30
N THR A 217 27.57 8.39 -5.86
CA THR A 217 28.69 7.43 -5.87
C THR A 217 28.86 6.69 -7.19
N SER A 218 27.95 6.84 -8.15
CA SER A 218 28.10 6.19 -9.46
C SER A 218 29.15 6.90 -10.31
N ALA A 219 29.93 6.12 -11.07
CA ALA A 219 30.99 6.67 -11.92
C ALA A 219 30.45 7.66 -12.99
N SER A 220 29.20 7.45 -13.44
CA SER A 220 28.54 8.31 -14.45
C SER A 220 27.84 9.53 -13.84
N TYR A 221 27.93 9.79 -12.52
CA TYR A 221 27.17 10.86 -11.85
C TYR A 221 27.34 12.22 -12.53
N THR A 222 28.58 12.72 -12.56
CA THR A 222 28.87 14.08 -13.07
C THR A 222 28.49 14.27 -14.53
N GLU A 223 28.75 13.26 -15.36
CA GLU A 223 28.39 13.30 -16.78
C GLU A 223 26.86 13.32 -16.98
N THR A 224 26.15 12.45 -16.23
CA THR A 224 24.71 12.34 -16.32
C THR A 224 24.02 13.59 -15.76
N GLU A 225 24.47 14.12 -14.62
CA GLU A 225 23.98 15.35 -14.03
C GLU A 225 24.11 16.53 -15.03
N LYS A 226 25.23 16.64 -15.71
CA LYS A 226 25.45 17.66 -16.73
C LYS A 226 24.55 17.47 -17.96
N ALA A 227 24.42 16.23 -18.44
CA ALA A 227 23.68 15.92 -19.66
C ALA A 227 22.16 16.07 -19.49
N PHE A 228 21.64 15.80 -18.29
CA PHE A 228 20.19 15.77 -18.00
C PHE A 228 19.79 16.77 -16.92
N LYS A 229 20.50 17.88 -16.79
CA LYS A 229 20.30 18.89 -15.76
C LYS A 229 18.83 19.29 -15.57
N ASP A 230 18.10 19.46 -16.66
CA ASP A 230 16.70 19.91 -16.65
C ASP A 230 15.71 18.80 -16.30
N ASN A 231 16.16 17.54 -16.26
CA ASN A 231 15.36 16.35 -15.92
C ASN A 231 15.63 15.84 -14.51
N ILE A 232 16.58 16.45 -13.77
CA ILE A 232 16.94 15.99 -12.42
C ILE A 232 16.01 16.62 -11.40
N VAL A 233 15.44 15.78 -10.55
CA VAL A 233 14.71 16.18 -9.35
C VAL A 233 15.55 15.81 -8.13
N TYR A 234 15.97 16.81 -7.36
CA TYR A 234 16.63 16.60 -6.08
C TYR A 234 15.57 16.38 -5.01
N THR A 235 15.62 15.21 -4.36
CA THR A 235 14.75 14.91 -3.21
C THR A 235 15.44 15.38 -1.93
N GLN A 236 14.65 15.73 -0.92
CA GLN A 236 15.20 15.96 0.41
C GLN A 236 15.89 14.70 0.92
N GLN A 237 16.97 14.87 1.69
CA GLN A 237 17.61 13.76 2.35
C GLN A 237 16.64 13.13 3.34
N ASP A 238 16.54 11.81 3.29
CA ASP A 238 15.78 11.03 4.28
C ASP A 238 16.41 11.21 5.67
N SER A 239 15.58 11.24 6.71
CA SER A 239 16.02 11.26 8.12
C SER A 239 16.44 9.89 8.65
N THR A 240 16.55 8.89 7.77
CA THR A 240 16.97 7.53 8.15
C THR A 240 18.43 7.50 8.60
N THR A 241 18.67 7.04 9.83
CA THR A 241 20.01 6.81 10.37
C THR A 241 20.31 5.33 10.38
N TYR A 242 21.39 4.93 9.71
CA TYR A 242 21.89 3.57 9.77
C TYR A 242 22.93 3.45 10.87
N LEU A 243 22.69 2.59 11.87
CA LEU A 243 23.66 2.24 12.89
C LEU A 243 24.42 1.00 12.44
N VAL A 244 25.75 1.12 12.33
CA VAL A 244 26.63 -0.01 12.08
C VAL A 244 27.25 -0.40 13.42
N GLY A 245 26.90 -1.60 13.88
CA GLY A 245 27.44 -2.18 15.10
C GLY A 245 28.53 -3.19 14.80
#